data_fcd6dd13f877100322a828a3f3c565ea
#
_entry.id   fcd6dd13f877100322a828a3f3c565ea
#
_cell.length_a   1.000
_cell.length_b   1.000
_cell.length_c   1.000
_cell.angle_alpha   90.00
_cell.angle_beta   90.00
_cell.angle_gamma   90.00
#
_symmetry.space_group_name_H-M   'P 1'
#
loop_
_entity.id
_entity.type
_entity.pdbx_description
1 polymer ?
#
loop_
_entity_poly.entity_id
_entity_poly.type
_entity_poly.pdbx_seq_one_letter_code
_entity_poly.pdbx_strand_id
1 'polypeptide(L)'
;VTEDDLHQVNGIRMHGAGNRVLIVDGTTLGEVDPADLARTSTFGIDSVLIIEPRGDELVGVRVFNRDGSDGGVCGNGMRCVAALQCPDGGETYIESDAGRHRARVEAKGDGLWVVSIDMPPAKLGAAAIGLAPLANEDGIIVHDLGTGPIELLPVSTGNPHLICIVEQTPTPELVNIIGPAAQQLRQGGINVHLVKVLSTNALALLPIERGIGPTAACATGAQAAVAALHARGRCADDVDVHMPGGTIRIQLGDPTHATGEAAIDRGPTEDE
;
A
#
# COMPACT_ATOMS: atom_id res chain seq x y z
N VAL A 1 30.86 -0.44 2.38
CA VAL A 1 30.00 0.26 3.34
C VAL A 1 30.02 -0.52 4.64
N THR A 2 30.37 0.11 5.74
CA THR A 2 30.41 -0.51 7.08
C THR A 2 29.05 -0.39 7.78
N GLU A 3 28.80 -1.19 8.82
CA GLU A 3 27.59 -1.02 9.65
C GLU A 3 27.50 0.39 10.25
N ASP A 4 28.65 1.01 10.57
CA ASP A 4 28.71 2.37 11.09
C ASP A 4 28.26 3.41 10.04
N ASP A 5 28.52 3.21 8.75
CA ASP A 5 28.06 4.11 7.69
C ASP A 5 26.53 4.07 7.54
N LEU A 6 25.92 2.90 7.71
CA LEU A 6 24.47 2.71 7.65
C LEU A 6 23.75 3.37 8.84
N HIS A 7 24.40 3.42 10.01
CA HIS A 7 23.84 4.09 11.21
C HIS A 7 23.95 5.62 11.15
N GLN A 8 24.73 6.18 10.24
CA GLN A 8 24.90 7.63 10.06
C GLN A 8 23.88 8.25 9.07
N VAL A 9 23.12 7.41 8.36
CA VAL A 9 22.09 7.93 7.44
C VAL A 9 20.95 8.55 8.22
N ASN A 10 20.81 9.87 8.13
CA ASN A 10 19.70 10.58 8.72
C ASN A 10 18.44 10.40 7.87
N GLY A 11 17.40 9.86 8.47
CA GLY A 11 16.10 9.71 7.83
C GLY A 11 14.96 10.11 8.77
N ILE A 12 13.83 10.44 8.18
CA ILE A 12 12.61 10.76 8.93
C ILE A 12 11.75 9.50 8.98
N ARG A 13 11.41 9.08 10.19
CA ARG A 13 10.51 7.96 10.41
C ARG A 13 9.08 8.44 10.40
N MET A 14 8.26 7.83 9.58
CA MET A 14 6.84 8.12 9.46
C MET A 14 6.03 6.84 9.33
N HIS A 15 4.73 6.96 9.46
CA HIS A 15 3.80 5.90 9.06
C HIS A 15 2.59 6.47 8.33
N GLY A 16 2.07 5.67 7.39
CA GLY A 16 0.79 5.91 6.74
C GLY A 16 -0.14 4.73 7.00
N ALA A 17 -1.19 4.94 7.80
CA ALA A 17 -2.08 3.87 8.22
C ALA A 17 -1.31 2.66 8.81
N GLY A 18 -0.39 2.92 9.75
CA GLY A 18 0.41 1.88 10.42
C GLY A 18 1.54 1.24 9.61
N ASN A 19 1.63 1.50 8.31
CA ASN A 19 2.77 1.09 7.49
C ASN A 19 3.95 2.04 7.75
N ARG A 20 5.00 1.54 8.39
CA ARG A 20 6.16 2.32 8.86
C ARG A 20 7.20 2.47 7.76
N VAL A 21 7.63 3.68 7.52
CA VAL A 21 8.62 4.00 6.50
C VAL A 21 9.76 4.85 7.06
N LEU A 22 10.96 4.63 6.53
CA LEU A 22 12.10 5.52 6.71
C LEU A 22 12.27 6.32 5.42
N ILE A 23 12.17 7.63 5.49
CA ILE A 23 12.33 8.54 4.35
C ILE A 23 13.70 9.18 4.42
N VAL A 24 14.50 9.01 3.38
CA VAL A 24 15.88 9.48 3.30
C VAL A 24 16.07 10.35 2.06
N ASP A 25 16.73 11.47 2.24
CA ASP A 25 17.17 12.31 1.12
C ASP A 25 18.30 11.61 0.36
N GLY A 26 18.06 11.28 -0.91
CA GLY A 26 19.01 10.59 -1.77
C GLY A 26 20.33 11.34 -1.94
N THR A 27 20.34 12.67 -1.79
CA THR A 27 21.56 13.48 -1.86
C THR A 27 22.48 13.27 -0.67
N THR A 28 21.98 12.72 0.43
CA THR A 28 22.74 12.48 1.68
C THR A 28 23.24 11.05 1.83
N LEU A 29 22.87 10.13 0.93
CA LEU A 29 23.21 8.71 1.01
C LEU A 29 24.70 8.43 0.83
N GLY A 30 25.45 9.30 0.11
CA GLY A 30 26.84 9.04 -0.24
C GLY A 30 26.99 7.74 -1.04
N GLU A 31 27.82 6.81 -0.53
CA GLU A 31 28.06 5.50 -1.14
C GLU A 31 27.15 4.38 -0.57
N VAL A 32 26.19 4.72 0.29
CA VAL A 32 25.28 3.75 0.90
C VAL A 32 24.30 3.23 -0.15
N ASP A 33 24.25 1.90 -0.32
CA ASP A 33 23.22 1.26 -1.15
C ASP A 33 21.88 1.30 -0.41
N PRO A 34 20.83 1.90 -1.01
CA PRO A 34 19.50 1.93 -0.42
C PRO A 34 18.93 0.54 -0.09
N ALA A 35 19.27 -0.48 -0.87
CA ALA A 35 18.83 -1.85 -0.59
C ALA A 35 19.49 -2.42 0.67
N ASP A 36 20.76 -2.11 0.92
CA ASP A 36 21.45 -2.50 2.15
C ASP A 36 20.92 -1.72 3.35
N LEU A 37 20.66 -0.42 3.17
CA LEU A 37 19.97 0.37 4.20
C LEU A 37 18.62 -0.23 4.59
N ALA A 38 17.83 -0.69 3.63
CA ALA A 38 16.55 -1.32 3.90
C ALA A 38 16.69 -2.65 4.68
N ARG A 39 17.68 -3.48 4.32
CA ARG A 39 17.96 -4.76 5.02
C ARG A 39 18.44 -4.57 6.46
N THR A 40 19.17 -3.51 6.71
CA THR A 40 19.79 -3.24 8.02
C THR A 40 18.94 -2.30 8.88
N SER A 41 17.91 -1.67 8.30
CA SER A 41 16.99 -0.83 9.05
C SER A 41 16.33 -1.62 10.17
N THR A 42 16.64 -1.23 11.40
CA THR A 42 16.06 -1.77 12.61
C THR A 42 14.74 -1.06 12.95
N PHE A 43 14.07 -1.43 14.03
CA PHE A 43 12.89 -0.73 14.57
C PHE A 43 11.57 -0.88 13.79
N GLY A 44 11.34 -2.02 13.13
CA GLY A 44 10.03 -2.35 12.56
C GLY A 44 9.65 -1.48 11.35
N ILE A 45 10.63 -0.99 10.60
CA ILE A 45 10.41 -0.31 9.31
C ILE A 45 9.99 -1.34 8.26
N ASP A 46 8.93 -1.04 7.52
CA ASP A 46 8.41 -1.89 6.44
C ASP A 46 9.10 -1.58 5.11
N SER A 47 9.46 -0.31 4.89
CA SER A 47 10.12 0.15 3.65
C SER A 47 11.02 1.35 3.90
N VAL A 48 12.07 1.48 3.08
CA VAL A 48 12.89 2.68 2.96
C VAL A 48 12.51 3.41 1.67
N LEU A 49 12.23 4.69 1.79
CA LEU A 49 11.93 5.58 0.66
C LEU A 49 13.09 6.53 0.45
N ILE A 50 13.66 6.50 -0.73
CA ILE A 50 14.68 7.46 -1.14
C ILE A 50 14.01 8.55 -1.94
N ILE A 51 14.10 9.79 -1.45
CA ILE A 51 13.54 10.96 -2.11
C ILE A 51 14.63 11.73 -2.85
N GLU A 52 14.30 12.17 -4.05
CA GLU A 52 15.17 12.97 -4.92
C GLU A 52 14.40 14.22 -5.36
N PRO A 53 14.80 15.43 -4.92
CA PRO A 53 14.19 16.66 -5.39
C PRO A 53 14.33 16.78 -6.92
N ARG A 54 13.23 17.10 -7.61
CA ARG A 54 13.18 17.28 -9.07
C ARG A 54 12.61 18.65 -9.46
N GLY A 55 12.67 19.61 -8.56
CA GLY A 55 12.13 20.96 -8.67
C GLY A 55 11.36 21.35 -7.42
N ASP A 56 10.73 22.54 -7.44
CA ASP A 56 10.10 23.11 -6.25
C ASP A 56 8.84 22.32 -5.79
N GLU A 57 8.12 21.70 -6.71
CA GLU A 57 6.85 21.01 -6.43
C GLU A 57 6.88 19.51 -6.83
N LEU A 58 8.02 18.97 -7.24
CA LEU A 58 8.15 17.60 -7.70
C LEU A 58 9.25 16.88 -6.95
N VAL A 59 8.93 15.74 -6.38
CA VAL A 59 9.89 14.84 -5.74
C VAL A 59 9.83 13.45 -6.37
N GLY A 60 10.99 12.91 -6.75
CA GLY A 60 11.14 11.52 -7.15
C GLY A 60 11.20 10.62 -5.92
N VAL A 61 10.56 9.45 -5.98
CA VAL A 61 10.58 8.47 -4.89
C VAL A 61 10.91 7.09 -5.43
N ARG A 62 11.92 6.46 -4.82
CA ARG A 62 12.21 5.03 -4.98
C ARG A 62 11.93 4.31 -3.68
N VAL A 63 11.31 3.14 -3.77
CA VAL A 63 10.88 2.35 -2.62
C VAL A 63 11.69 1.06 -2.53
N PHE A 64 12.24 0.77 -1.36
CA PHE A 64 12.93 -0.47 -1.06
C PHE A 64 12.21 -1.19 0.07
N ASN A 65 11.78 -2.42 -0.17
CA ASN A 65 11.20 -3.28 0.84
C ASN A 65 12.24 -3.66 1.90
N ARG A 66 11.79 -4.11 3.07
CA ARG A 66 12.64 -4.54 4.17
C ARG A 66 13.68 -5.61 3.80
N ASP A 67 13.43 -6.42 2.77
CA ASP A 67 14.39 -7.42 2.25
C ASP A 67 15.39 -6.82 1.24
N GLY A 68 15.32 -5.51 0.98
CA GLY A 68 16.13 -4.78 0.01
C GLY A 68 15.64 -4.92 -1.43
N SER A 69 14.55 -5.63 -1.68
CA SER A 69 13.96 -5.69 -3.02
C SER A 69 13.30 -4.37 -3.40
N ASP A 70 13.19 -4.12 -4.71
CA ASP A 70 12.44 -2.99 -5.24
C ASP A 70 10.95 -3.11 -4.85
N GLY A 71 10.45 -2.12 -4.12
CA GLY A 71 9.06 -2.03 -3.67
C GLY A 71 8.12 -1.41 -4.71
N GLY A 72 8.66 -0.87 -5.81
CA GLY A 72 7.88 -0.21 -6.86
C GLY A 72 7.11 0.99 -6.31
N VAL A 73 5.84 0.83 -6.00
CA VAL A 73 4.94 1.91 -5.53
C VAL A 73 4.41 1.60 -4.14
N CYS A 74 4.64 2.51 -3.21
CA CYS A 74 4.08 2.48 -1.86
C CYS A 74 3.16 3.69 -1.63
N GLY A 75 1.85 3.51 -1.78
CA GLY A 75 0.86 4.59 -1.59
C GLY A 75 0.89 5.20 -0.18
N ASN A 76 1.15 4.38 0.85
CA ASN A 76 1.29 4.84 2.23
C ASN A 76 2.55 5.72 2.38
N GLY A 77 3.67 5.27 1.85
CA GLY A 77 4.92 6.02 1.85
C GLY A 77 4.82 7.32 1.05
N MET A 78 4.17 7.30 -0.12
CA MET A 78 3.95 8.53 -0.89
C MET A 78 3.14 9.57 -0.12
N ARG A 79 2.14 9.17 0.70
CA ARG A 79 1.44 10.12 1.58
C ARG A 79 2.39 10.74 2.60
N CYS A 80 3.29 9.95 3.19
CA CYS A 80 4.28 10.46 4.13
C CYS A 80 5.24 11.46 3.44
N VAL A 81 5.72 11.15 2.24
CA VAL A 81 6.56 12.07 1.46
C VAL A 81 5.82 13.37 1.15
N ALA A 82 4.56 13.30 0.70
CA ALA A 82 3.76 14.50 0.44
C ALA A 82 3.59 15.37 1.68
N ALA A 83 3.35 14.77 2.85
CA ALA A 83 3.24 15.47 4.13
C ALA A 83 4.53 16.22 4.48
N LEU A 84 5.71 15.65 4.22
CA LEU A 84 7.00 16.31 4.43
C LEU A 84 7.25 17.45 3.44
N GLN A 85 6.79 17.33 2.19
CA GLN A 85 6.91 18.40 1.19
C GLN A 85 5.99 19.58 1.48
N CYS A 86 4.84 19.34 2.11
CA CYS A 86 3.83 20.34 2.41
C CYS A 86 3.47 20.31 3.92
N PRO A 87 4.40 20.62 4.82
CA PRO A 87 4.17 20.47 6.27
C PRO A 87 3.03 21.33 6.81
N ASP A 88 2.77 22.48 6.21
CA ASP A 88 1.69 23.41 6.55
C ASP A 88 0.40 23.14 5.73
N GLY A 89 0.40 22.10 4.90
CA GLY A 89 -0.66 21.80 3.94
C GLY A 89 -0.40 22.36 2.55
N GLY A 90 -1.16 21.90 1.57
CA GLY A 90 -1.01 22.32 0.17
C GLY A 90 -1.03 21.17 -0.82
N GLU A 91 -0.38 21.38 -1.96
CA GLU A 91 -0.29 20.40 -3.03
C GLU A 91 1.15 20.18 -3.47
N THR A 92 1.46 18.96 -3.84
CA THR A 92 2.76 18.56 -4.40
C THR A 92 2.57 17.45 -5.42
N TYR A 93 3.63 17.14 -6.15
CA TYR A 93 3.66 16.00 -7.08
C TYR A 93 4.77 15.03 -6.69
N ILE A 94 4.42 13.75 -6.72
CA ILE A 94 5.36 12.66 -6.44
C ILE A 94 5.52 11.84 -7.72
N GLU A 95 6.76 11.61 -8.13
CA GLU A 95 7.09 10.74 -9.24
C GLU A 95 7.64 9.42 -8.73
N SER A 96 7.01 8.33 -9.14
CA SER A 96 7.41 6.96 -8.83
C SER A 96 7.51 6.15 -10.14
N ASP A 97 7.88 4.89 -10.06
CA ASP A 97 7.90 3.99 -11.21
C ASP A 97 6.52 3.81 -11.88
N ALA A 98 5.42 4.06 -11.15
CA ALA A 98 4.07 4.05 -11.70
C ALA A 98 3.66 5.38 -12.36
N GLY A 99 4.53 6.37 -12.38
CA GLY A 99 4.31 7.68 -12.97
C GLY A 99 4.17 8.80 -11.94
N ARG A 100 3.59 9.92 -12.37
CA ARG A 100 3.42 11.12 -11.57
C ARG A 100 2.06 11.12 -10.87
N HIS A 101 2.08 11.38 -9.57
CA HIS A 101 0.90 11.43 -8.70
C HIS A 101 0.77 12.82 -8.09
N ARG A 102 -0.42 13.42 -8.16
CA ARG A 102 -0.74 14.62 -7.42
C ARG A 102 -1.13 14.22 -6.00
N ALA A 103 -0.61 14.96 -5.03
CA ALA A 103 -0.96 14.80 -3.62
C ALA A 103 -1.51 16.11 -3.06
N ARG A 104 -2.59 16.03 -2.30
CA ARG A 104 -3.18 17.14 -1.54
C ARG A 104 -3.02 16.84 -0.06
N VAL A 105 -2.45 17.79 0.65
CA VAL A 105 -2.07 17.65 2.06
C VAL A 105 -2.88 18.60 2.90
N GLU A 106 -3.48 18.09 3.96
CA GLU A 106 -4.12 18.86 5.01
C GLU A 106 -3.37 18.65 6.33
N ALA A 107 -2.72 19.69 6.85
CA ALA A 107 -2.04 19.62 8.14
C ALA A 107 -3.05 19.56 9.29
N LYS A 108 -2.84 18.66 10.25
CA LYS A 108 -3.67 18.50 11.46
C LYS A 108 -2.92 18.95 12.73
N GLY A 109 -1.65 19.31 12.60
CA GLY A 109 -0.77 19.64 13.72
C GLY A 109 -0.10 18.40 14.34
N ASP A 110 0.85 18.65 15.23
CA ASP A 110 1.57 17.63 16.00
C ASP A 110 2.22 16.49 15.19
N GLY A 111 2.59 16.76 13.94
CA GLY A 111 3.18 15.77 13.04
C GLY A 111 2.17 14.78 12.47
N LEU A 112 0.92 15.20 12.35
CA LEU A 112 -0.18 14.46 11.72
C LEU A 112 -0.72 15.23 10.52
N TRP A 113 -0.96 14.52 9.42
CA TRP A 113 -1.57 15.02 8.19
C TRP A 113 -2.64 14.06 7.67
N VAL A 114 -3.59 14.60 6.93
CA VAL A 114 -4.47 13.83 6.04
C VAL A 114 -4.05 14.11 4.61
N VAL A 115 -3.73 13.06 3.87
CA VAL A 115 -3.19 13.18 2.51
C VAL A 115 -4.02 12.38 1.53
N SER A 116 -4.46 13.04 0.45
CA SER A 116 -5.13 12.43 -0.69
C SER A 116 -4.17 12.35 -1.87
N ILE A 117 -3.98 11.13 -2.41
CA ILE A 117 -3.13 10.88 -3.59
C ILE A 117 -4.00 10.45 -4.76
N ASP A 118 -3.71 11.05 -5.93
CA ASP A 118 -4.31 10.65 -7.19
C ASP A 118 -3.65 9.35 -7.67
N MET A 119 -4.48 8.34 -7.91
CA MET A 119 -4.06 7.02 -8.38
C MET A 119 -4.69 6.70 -9.74
N PRO A 120 -3.99 5.98 -10.62
CA PRO A 120 -4.58 5.59 -11.90
C PRO A 120 -5.77 4.65 -11.69
N PRO A 121 -6.74 4.62 -12.64
CA PRO A 121 -7.86 3.70 -12.57
C PRO A 121 -7.42 2.24 -12.52
N ALA A 122 -8.11 1.43 -11.71
CA ALA A 122 -7.86 0.00 -11.61
C ALA A 122 -8.32 -0.74 -12.89
N LYS A 123 -7.57 -1.78 -13.27
CA LYS A 123 -7.94 -2.70 -14.38
C LYS A 123 -8.43 -4.02 -13.80
N LEU A 124 -9.64 -4.41 -14.16
CA LEU A 124 -10.29 -5.60 -13.63
C LEU A 124 -10.03 -6.83 -14.49
N GLY A 125 -10.06 -8.01 -13.86
CA GLY A 125 -10.04 -9.31 -14.49
C GLY A 125 -8.68 -10.01 -14.53
N ALA A 126 -8.71 -11.32 -14.78
CA ALA A 126 -7.55 -12.20 -14.74
C ALA A 126 -6.43 -11.77 -15.71
N ALA A 127 -6.81 -11.34 -16.92
CA ALA A 127 -5.86 -10.87 -17.93
C ALA A 127 -5.06 -9.64 -17.47
N ALA A 128 -5.66 -8.74 -16.67
CA ALA A 128 -4.99 -7.54 -16.16
C ALA A 128 -3.81 -7.84 -15.23
N ILE A 129 -3.78 -9.03 -14.64
CA ILE A 129 -2.72 -9.48 -13.73
C ILE A 129 -1.93 -10.68 -14.25
N GLY A 130 -2.15 -11.07 -15.51
CA GLY A 130 -1.45 -12.20 -16.13
C GLY A 130 -1.82 -13.56 -15.52
N LEU A 131 -3.03 -13.73 -14.97
CA LEU A 131 -3.58 -15.01 -14.62
C LEU A 131 -4.18 -15.70 -15.87
N ALA A 132 -3.96 -17.02 -15.98
CA ALA A 132 -4.70 -17.83 -16.95
C ALA A 132 -6.21 -17.70 -16.68
N PRO A 133 -7.07 -17.83 -17.70
CA PRO A 133 -8.50 -17.69 -17.53
C PRO A 133 -9.07 -18.88 -16.71
N LEU A 134 -9.08 -18.68 -15.40
CA LEU A 134 -9.77 -19.55 -14.42
C LEU A 134 -11.17 -18.96 -14.08
N ALA A 135 -11.47 -17.79 -14.67
CA ALA A 135 -12.66 -17.04 -14.36
C ALA A 135 -13.88 -17.55 -15.15
N ASN A 136 -15.06 -17.47 -14.53
CA ASN A 136 -16.32 -17.59 -15.24
C ASN A 136 -16.55 -16.37 -16.18
N GLU A 137 -17.68 -16.33 -16.88
CA GLU A 137 -18.04 -15.23 -17.81
C GLU A 137 -18.06 -13.86 -17.13
N ASP A 138 -18.30 -13.79 -15.81
CA ASP A 138 -18.33 -12.57 -15.02
C ASP A 138 -16.94 -12.13 -14.52
N GLY A 139 -15.88 -12.85 -14.87
CA GLY A 139 -14.52 -12.57 -14.42
C GLY A 139 -14.28 -12.93 -12.94
N ILE A 140 -15.12 -13.76 -12.37
CA ILE A 140 -15.01 -14.26 -11.00
C ILE A 140 -14.31 -15.62 -11.02
N ILE A 141 -13.32 -15.79 -10.17
CA ILE A 141 -12.71 -17.08 -9.91
C ILE A 141 -13.32 -17.62 -8.61
N VAL A 142 -13.90 -18.81 -8.66
CA VAL A 142 -14.31 -19.52 -7.44
C VAL A 142 -13.31 -20.65 -7.22
N HIS A 143 -12.60 -20.59 -6.11
CA HIS A 143 -11.54 -21.54 -5.81
C HIS A 143 -11.56 -21.93 -4.34
N ASP A 144 -11.27 -23.19 -4.04
CA ASP A 144 -11.09 -23.64 -2.66
C ASP A 144 -9.63 -23.44 -2.25
N LEU A 145 -9.42 -22.53 -1.31
CA LEU A 145 -8.11 -22.20 -0.74
C LEU A 145 -7.91 -22.85 0.63
N GLY A 146 -8.65 -23.92 0.94
CA GLY A 146 -8.57 -24.64 2.21
C GLY A 146 -9.66 -24.27 3.22
N THR A 147 -10.60 -23.42 2.83
CA THR A 147 -11.73 -22.98 3.68
C THR A 147 -13.10 -23.21 3.03
N GLY A 148 -13.13 -23.95 1.94
CA GLY A 148 -14.25 -24.03 1.01
C GLY A 148 -14.14 -23.01 -0.13
N PRO A 149 -15.14 -23.00 -1.04
CA PRO A 149 -15.13 -22.12 -2.20
C PRO A 149 -15.13 -20.64 -1.79
N ILE A 150 -14.15 -19.88 -2.31
CA ILE A 150 -14.01 -18.43 -2.10
C ILE A 150 -14.10 -17.74 -3.45
N GLU A 151 -14.79 -16.61 -3.47
CA GLU A 151 -14.86 -15.71 -4.62
C GLU A 151 -13.56 -14.87 -4.67
N LEU A 152 -12.86 -14.95 -5.80
CA LEU A 152 -11.61 -14.28 -6.07
C LEU A 152 -11.79 -13.27 -7.21
N LEU A 153 -11.43 -12.01 -6.98
CA LEU A 153 -11.53 -10.93 -7.95
C LEU A 153 -10.13 -10.42 -8.30
N PRO A 154 -9.63 -10.74 -9.51
CA PRO A 154 -8.32 -10.26 -9.98
C PRO A 154 -8.39 -8.78 -10.37
N VAL A 155 -7.42 -7.97 -9.91
CA VAL A 155 -7.34 -6.53 -10.20
C VAL A 155 -5.90 -6.10 -10.34
N SER A 156 -5.62 -5.18 -11.27
CA SER A 156 -4.35 -4.46 -11.37
C SER A 156 -4.55 -2.98 -11.03
N THR A 157 -3.73 -2.48 -10.13
CA THR A 157 -3.58 -1.04 -9.82
C THR A 157 -2.15 -0.55 -10.14
N GLY A 158 -1.54 -1.15 -11.19
CA GLY A 158 -0.12 -1.04 -11.51
C GLY A 158 0.66 -2.29 -11.07
N ASN A 159 0.26 -2.90 -9.98
CA ASN A 159 0.72 -4.20 -9.47
C ASN A 159 -0.47 -5.18 -9.37
N PRO A 160 -0.20 -6.51 -9.30
CA PRO A 160 -1.25 -7.51 -9.29
C PRO A 160 -1.85 -7.71 -7.90
N HIS A 161 -3.19 -7.68 -7.82
CA HIS A 161 -3.97 -7.93 -6.63
C HIS A 161 -5.01 -9.03 -6.85
N LEU A 162 -5.26 -9.82 -5.82
CA LEU A 162 -6.32 -10.80 -5.74
C LEU A 162 -7.19 -10.49 -4.52
N ILE A 163 -8.44 -10.12 -4.77
CA ILE A 163 -9.41 -9.80 -3.73
C ILE A 163 -10.18 -11.07 -3.40
N CYS A 164 -10.04 -11.56 -2.19
CA CYS A 164 -10.70 -12.75 -1.67
C CYS A 164 -11.87 -12.31 -0.78
N ILE A 165 -13.09 -12.58 -1.23
CA ILE A 165 -14.29 -12.18 -0.49
C ILE A 165 -14.57 -13.19 0.61
N VAL A 166 -14.66 -12.73 1.83
CA VAL A 166 -14.95 -13.55 3.02
C VAL A 166 -16.19 -13.04 3.76
N GLU A 167 -16.99 -13.97 4.30
CA GLU A 167 -18.22 -13.67 5.04
C GLU A 167 -17.93 -13.19 6.46
N GLN A 168 -16.89 -13.72 7.07
CA GLN A 168 -16.47 -13.35 8.42
C GLN A 168 -15.40 -12.26 8.40
N THR A 169 -15.24 -11.55 9.51
CA THR A 169 -14.14 -10.58 9.65
C THR A 169 -12.79 -11.30 9.44
N PRO A 170 -11.92 -10.77 8.55
CA PRO A 170 -10.61 -11.36 8.31
C PRO A 170 -9.81 -11.51 9.60
N THR A 171 -9.24 -12.68 9.82
CA THR A 171 -8.40 -12.99 10.99
C THR A 171 -7.03 -13.49 10.57
N PRO A 172 -6.01 -13.46 11.45
CA PRO A 172 -4.70 -14.03 11.18
C PRO A 172 -4.74 -15.52 10.82
N GLU A 173 -5.68 -16.29 11.36
CA GLU A 173 -5.87 -17.72 11.04
C GLU A 173 -6.29 -17.90 9.57
N LEU A 174 -7.23 -17.08 9.08
CA LEU A 174 -7.63 -17.09 7.67
C LEU A 174 -6.49 -16.69 6.76
N VAL A 175 -5.67 -15.73 7.17
CA VAL A 175 -4.46 -15.32 6.42
C VAL A 175 -3.52 -16.50 6.24
N ASN A 176 -3.27 -17.27 7.28
CA ASN A 176 -2.35 -18.42 7.24
C ASN A 176 -2.84 -19.56 6.33
N ILE A 177 -4.16 -19.66 6.13
CA ILE A 177 -4.76 -20.68 5.25
C ILE A 177 -4.81 -20.15 3.81
N ILE A 178 -5.45 -19.00 3.61
CA ILE A 178 -5.78 -18.46 2.28
C ILE A 178 -4.56 -17.85 1.61
N GLY A 179 -3.74 -17.10 2.36
CA GLY A 179 -2.64 -16.31 1.81
C GLY A 179 -1.65 -17.10 0.98
N PRO A 180 -1.01 -18.16 1.52
CA PRO A 180 -0.02 -18.95 0.78
C PRO A 180 -0.63 -19.64 -0.45
N ALA A 181 -1.86 -20.20 -0.32
CA ALA A 181 -2.54 -20.84 -1.42
C ALA A 181 -2.89 -19.86 -2.55
N ALA A 182 -3.41 -18.67 -2.20
CA ALA A 182 -3.76 -17.63 -3.16
C ALA A 182 -2.52 -17.03 -3.86
N GLN A 183 -1.42 -16.84 -3.13
CA GLN A 183 -0.18 -16.29 -3.70
C GLN A 183 0.44 -17.22 -4.76
N GLN A 184 0.20 -18.54 -4.67
CA GLN A 184 0.68 -19.52 -5.64
C GLN A 184 -0.11 -19.54 -6.96
N LEU A 185 -1.30 -18.91 -7.01
CA LEU A 185 -2.12 -18.88 -8.23
C LEU A 185 -1.45 -18.11 -9.38
N ARG A 186 -0.45 -17.28 -9.07
CA ARG A 186 0.29 -16.51 -10.08
C ARG A 186 1.80 -16.77 -9.97
N GLN A 187 2.43 -17.08 -11.09
CA GLN A 187 3.90 -17.14 -11.16
C GLN A 187 4.49 -15.78 -10.81
N GLY A 188 5.46 -15.74 -9.90
CA GLY A 188 6.05 -14.50 -9.36
C GLY A 188 5.23 -13.85 -8.23
N GLY A 189 4.19 -14.55 -7.74
CA GLY A 189 3.37 -14.11 -6.61
C GLY A 189 2.37 -13.00 -6.94
N ILE A 190 1.52 -12.70 -5.98
CA ILE A 190 0.44 -11.72 -6.08
C ILE A 190 0.16 -11.13 -4.71
N ASN A 191 -0.29 -9.86 -4.64
CA ASN A 191 -0.83 -9.30 -3.41
C ASN A 191 -2.24 -9.86 -3.19
N VAL A 192 -2.51 -10.41 -2.02
CA VAL A 192 -3.79 -11.03 -1.65
C VAL A 192 -4.45 -10.18 -0.59
N HIS A 193 -5.76 -9.99 -0.69
CA HIS A 193 -6.51 -9.21 0.28
C HIS A 193 -7.76 -9.96 0.70
N LEU A 194 -7.88 -10.27 1.98
CA LEU A 194 -9.13 -10.81 2.54
C LEU A 194 -10.07 -9.64 2.79
N VAL A 195 -11.24 -9.65 2.15
CA VAL A 195 -12.18 -8.52 2.17
C VAL A 195 -13.56 -8.96 2.61
N LYS A 196 -14.09 -8.26 3.61
CA LYS A 196 -15.49 -8.34 4.03
C LYS A 196 -16.19 -7.03 3.72
N VAL A 197 -17.36 -7.12 3.10
CA VAL A 197 -18.26 -5.97 2.92
C VAL A 197 -19.00 -5.73 4.24
N LEU A 198 -18.77 -4.56 4.85
CA LEU A 198 -19.45 -4.16 6.09
C LEU A 198 -20.75 -3.41 5.79
N SER A 199 -20.70 -2.53 4.79
CA SER A 199 -21.83 -1.77 4.26
C SER A 199 -21.54 -1.33 2.83
N THR A 200 -22.44 -0.60 2.21
CA THR A 200 -22.20 0.00 0.88
C THR A 200 -21.03 0.98 0.86
N ASN A 201 -20.68 1.59 2.00
CA ASN A 201 -19.64 2.60 2.10
C ASN A 201 -18.48 2.18 3.03
N ALA A 202 -18.43 0.90 3.46
CA ALA A 202 -17.38 0.42 4.35
C ALA A 202 -16.98 -1.02 4.05
N LEU A 203 -15.67 -1.26 4.00
CA LEU A 203 -15.05 -2.59 3.87
C LEU A 203 -14.11 -2.83 5.05
N ALA A 204 -13.99 -4.10 5.48
CA ALA A 204 -12.84 -4.55 6.27
C ALA A 204 -11.89 -5.29 5.34
N LEU A 205 -10.59 -4.97 5.39
CA LEU A 205 -9.57 -5.53 4.53
C LEU A 205 -8.32 -5.91 5.34
N LEU A 206 -7.82 -7.12 5.11
CA LEU A 206 -6.55 -7.58 5.68
C LEU A 206 -5.60 -7.90 4.53
N PRO A 207 -4.52 -7.10 4.38
CA PRO A 207 -3.58 -7.27 3.28
C PRO A 207 -2.55 -8.37 3.56
N ILE A 208 -2.17 -9.09 2.49
CA ILE A 208 -1.08 -10.08 2.47
C ILE A 208 -0.23 -9.73 1.24
N GLU A 209 0.82 -8.97 1.44
CA GLU A 209 1.60 -8.44 0.34
C GLU A 209 2.64 -9.46 -0.15
N ARG A 210 2.89 -9.43 -1.44
CA ARG A 210 3.83 -10.31 -2.12
C ARG A 210 5.25 -10.08 -1.58
N GLY A 211 5.90 -11.15 -1.11
CA GLY A 211 7.27 -11.10 -0.58
C GLY A 211 7.38 -10.59 0.85
N ILE A 212 6.30 -9.99 1.41
CA ILE A 212 6.30 -9.42 2.76
C ILE A 212 5.40 -10.23 3.71
N GLY A 213 4.25 -10.69 3.23
CA GLY A 213 3.22 -11.33 4.05
C GLY A 213 2.17 -10.34 4.56
N PRO A 214 1.53 -10.61 5.72
CA PRO A 214 0.56 -9.71 6.32
C PRO A 214 1.16 -8.34 6.63
N THR A 215 0.47 -7.27 6.23
CA THR A 215 0.87 -5.88 6.49
C THR A 215 -0.25 -5.10 7.16
N ALA A 216 0.10 -3.96 7.76
CA ALA A 216 -0.87 -3.14 8.48
C ALA A 216 -1.85 -2.43 7.53
N ALA A 217 -1.42 -2.02 6.33
CA ALA A 217 -2.26 -1.36 5.34
C ALA A 217 -1.65 -1.42 3.94
N CYS A 218 -2.51 -1.48 2.91
CA CYS A 218 -2.15 -1.45 1.50
C CYS A 218 -3.12 -0.56 0.73
N ALA A 219 -2.68 0.62 0.30
CA ALA A 219 -3.53 1.59 -0.40
C ALA A 219 -3.95 1.10 -1.80
N THR A 220 -3.03 0.46 -2.54
CA THR A 220 -3.33 -0.15 -3.84
C THR A 220 -4.30 -1.33 -3.71
N GLY A 221 -4.17 -2.11 -2.64
CA GLY A 221 -5.12 -3.18 -2.29
C GLY A 221 -6.51 -2.66 -1.92
N ALA A 222 -6.58 -1.56 -1.18
CA ALA A 222 -7.85 -0.89 -0.87
C ALA A 222 -8.54 -0.40 -2.16
N GLN A 223 -7.80 0.28 -3.06
CA GLN A 223 -8.31 0.67 -4.36
C GLN A 223 -8.80 -0.53 -5.19
N ALA A 224 -8.02 -1.60 -5.24
CA ALA A 224 -8.38 -2.81 -5.96
C ALA A 224 -9.68 -3.44 -5.43
N ALA A 225 -9.85 -3.50 -4.11
CA ALA A 225 -11.05 -4.02 -3.46
C ALA A 225 -12.30 -3.19 -3.81
N VAL A 226 -12.21 -1.86 -3.65
CA VAL A 226 -13.34 -0.96 -3.95
C VAL A 226 -13.69 -1.02 -5.43
N ALA A 227 -12.72 -0.96 -6.33
CA ALA A 227 -12.98 -1.02 -7.78
C ALA A 227 -13.65 -2.34 -8.19
N ALA A 228 -13.18 -3.48 -7.66
CA ALA A 228 -13.74 -4.79 -7.98
C ALA A 228 -15.18 -4.97 -7.44
N LEU A 229 -15.45 -4.49 -6.24
CA LEU A 229 -16.77 -4.60 -5.59
C LEU A 229 -17.77 -3.59 -6.16
N HIS A 230 -17.32 -2.35 -6.44
CA HIS A 230 -18.15 -1.33 -7.06
C HIS A 230 -18.64 -1.78 -8.45
N ALA A 231 -17.75 -2.30 -9.29
CA ALA A 231 -18.11 -2.81 -10.60
C ALA A 231 -19.15 -3.95 -10.57
N ARG A 232 -19.38 -4.54 -9.40
CA ARG A 232 -20.38 -5.59 -9.13
C ARG A 232 -21.59 -5.08 -8.33
N GLY A 233 -21.70 -3.77 -8.11
CA GLY A 233 -22.78 -3.17 -7.35
C GLY A 233 -22.79 -3.55 -5.85
N ARG A 234 -21.64 -4.01 -5.30
CA ARG A 234 -21.53 -4.46 -3.90
C ARG A 234 -21.06 -3.37 -2.95
N CYS A 235 -20.55 -2.25 -3.45
CA CYS A 235 -20.24 -1.05 -2.68
C CYS A 235 -20.43 0.22 -3.53
N ALA A 236 -20.42 1.38 -2.87
CA ALA A 236 -20.45 2.69 -3.52
C ALA A 236 -19.09 3.00 -4.19
N ASP A 237 -18.98 4.14 -4.83
CA ASP A 237 -17.76 4.70 -5.40
C ASP A 237 -16.91 5.46 -4.38
N ASP A 238 -17.46 5.76 -3.19
CA ASP A 238 -16.81 6.43 -2.07
C ASP A 238 -16.92 5.54 -0.83
N VAL A 239 -15.79 4.95 -0.43
CA VAL A 239 -15.74 3.84 0.54
C VAL A 239 -14.58 3.99 1.51
N ASP A 240 -14.87 3.84 2.79
CA ASP A 240 -13.86 3.68 3.84
C ASP A 240 -13.41 2.22 3.93
N VAL A 241 -12.12 1.99 3.75
CA VAL A 241 -11.50 0.66 3.85
C VAL A 241 -10.72 0.57 5.15
N HIS A 242 -11.27 -0.19 6.11
CA HIS A 242 -10.69 -0.41 7.42
C HIS A 242 -9.67 -1.55 7.36
N MET A 243 -8.45 -1.27 7.79
CA MET A 243 -7.33 -2.22 7.85
C MET A 243 -6.70 -2.22 9.25
N PRO A 244 -5.87 -3.19 9.61
CA PRO A 244 -5.25 -3.24 10.94
C PRO A 244 -4.51 -1.96 11.34
N GLY A 245 -3.87 -1.28 10.41
CA GLY A 245 -3.10 -0.06 10.67
C GLY A 245 -3.88 1.24 10.55
N GLY A 246 -5.14 1.21 10.10
CA GLY A 246 -5.97 2.39 9.96
C GLY A 246 -6.92 2.34 8.78
N THR A 247 -7.58 3.46 8.51
CA THR A 247 -8.57 3.58 7.44
C THR A 247 -8.00 4.34 6.26
N ILE A 248 -8.26 3.83 5.04
CA ILE A 248 -8.01 4.54 3.79
C ILE A 248 -9.35 4.71 3.09
N ARG A 249 -9.72 5.95 2.79
CA ARG A 249 -10.89 6.29 1.99
C ARG A 249 -10.52 6.24 0.52
N ILE A 250 -11.27 5.50 -0.25
CA ILE A 250 -11.14 5.38 -1.70
C ILE A 250 -12.35 6.03 -2.35
N GLN A 251 -12.09 7.02 -3.21
CA GLN A 251 -13.09 7.65 -4.05
C GLN A 251 -12.75 7.32 -5.51
N LEU A 252 -13.54 6.46 -6.12
CA LEU A 252 -13.34 6.04 -7.50
C LEU A 252 -13.63 7.22 -8.45
N GLY A 253 -12.83 7.32 -9.49
CA GLY A 253 -12.91 8.36 -10.51
C GLY A 253 -11.73 8.26 -11.46
N ASP A 254 -11.54 9.29 -12.27
CA ASP A 254 -10.37 9.47 -13.13
C ASP A 254 -9.78 10.87 -12.87
N PRO A 255 -8.79 10.97 -11.98
CA PRO A 255 -8.13 9.92 -11.20
C PRO A 255 -8.97 9.37 -10.03
N THR A 256 -8.61 8.19 -9.54
CA THR A 256 -9.08 7.68 -8.23
C THR A 256 -8.34 8.39 -7.11
N HIS A 257 -9.03 8.74 -6.02
CA HIS A 257 -8.40 9.36 -4.86
C HIS A 257 -8.28 8.34 -3.71
N ALA A 258 -7.06 8.19 -3.18
CA ALA A 258 -6.78 7.42 -1.98
C ALA A 258 -6.36 8.37 -0.86
N THR A 259 -7.25 8.53 0.14
CA THR A 259 -7.06 9.47 1.25
C THR A 259 -6.83 8.71 2.55
N GLY A 260 -5.80 9.09 3.28
CA GLY A 260 -5.48 8.50 4.58
C GLY A 260 -4.48 9.33 5.36
N GLU A 261 -4.24 8.92 6.59
CA GLU A 261 -3.30 9.59 7.48
C GLU A 261 -1.84 9.36 7.05
N ALA A 262 -1.02 10.35 7.35
CA ALA A 262 0.43 10.29 7.41
C ALA A 262 0.88 10.95 8.73
N ALA A 263 1.77 10.30 9.47
CA ALA A 263 2.21 10.82 10.75
C ALA A 263 3.71 10.55 10.99
N ILE A 264 4.31 11.40 11.82
CA ILE A 264 5.66 11.15 12.34
C ILE A 264 5.62 9.93 13.26
N ASP A 265 6.46 8.94 12.99
CA ASP A 265 6.66 7.80 13.88
C ASP A 265 7.63 8.18 15.01
N ARG A 266 7.10 8.40 16.19
CA ARG A 266 7.86 8.78 17.39
C ARG A 266 8.50 7.58 18.10
N GLY A 267 8.33 6.35 17.55
CA GLY A 267 8.75 5.11 18.20
C GLY A 267 7.79 4.71 19.35
N PRO A 268 8.04 3.56 20.00
CA PRO A 268 7.30 3.19 21.19
C PRO A 268 7.53 4.25 22.28
N THR A 269 6.45 4.68 22.94
CA THR A 269 6.54 5.46 24.17
C THR A 269 7.12 4.58 25.26
N GLU A 270 7.91 5.14 26.17
CA GLU A 270 8.59 4.38 27.25
C GLU A 270 7.61 3.62 28.20
N ASP A 271 6.30 3.70 27.92
CA ASP A 271 5.22 3.10 28.73
C ASP A 271 4.50 1.90 28.06
N GLU A 272 4.99 1.38 26.90
CA GLU A 272 4.45 0.17 26.24
C GLU A 272 5.38 -1.04 26.31
#